data_dff0b470c0f5a3c3b3975fa9f2f83dd1
#
_entry.id   dff0b470c0f5a3c3b3975fa9f2f83dd1
#
_cell.length_a   1.000
_cell.length_b   1.000
_cell.length_c   1.000
_cell.angle_alpha   90.00
_cell.angle_beta   90.00
_cell.angle_gamma   90.00
#
_symmetry.space_group_name_H-M   'P 1'
#
loop_
_entity.id
_entity.type
_entity.pdbx_description
1 polymer ?
#
loop_
_entity_poly.entity_id
_entity_poly.type
_entity_poly.pdbx_seq_one_letter_code
_entity_poly.pdbx_strand_id
1 'polypeptide(L)'
;MKADLSRVTFNPLQHFTRVLLQQGRVQLDADWNEQAGILLHYLQALAADLIGPHGGPIGNCGFEITQAGVATKELDFRIGLGHYYVDGLLCEAESTPIRIVVTIAAAAGKADVQVDTWSLDGVELRGDQWVELFDDAPGSSFKPTVVQITNPDKANRKVTLQGALNQLKNAKDPKLRRVITYLHQPDYLAPDPLDAHAYQAYLDVWERQVSYIEDDSIREVALGGPDTAARAKLVWQVKVTEPFGAACATVDQLNERFQPANRGRLKAMAKESNVSTDPCTIPPDAQYRGPENQLYRVEIHTGSKGRDGKPATPTFKFSRENGAVVFALAGPITSLGGTTTAVLETFGRDDRFGVSEGDWVEVQDDRSVLSNLAGNLLQVQSIDRTAMTVTLSGAPGIEVGNDPALHPLLRRWDHKEGDPAEGGLQLGSDGAALILEDLGKNDNWLNLEDGVQIQFQKPKSGQASEYRTGDYWLISARTATGDVEWPKEKDSHGNLVPIAKPPDGVTHHYAPLWIVSVDANGAVTADSKNDCRRKIKQLWE
;
A
#
# COMPACT_ATOMS: atom_id res chain seq x y z
N MET A 1 -3.88 -1.64 7.89
CA MET A 1 -4.83 -1.11 6.90
C MET A 1 -5.51 0.13 7.46
N LYS A 2 -5.90 1.11 6.63
CA LYS A 2 -6.47 2.41 7.07
C LYS A 2 -8.02 2.42 6.97
N ALA A 3 -8.69 1.36 7.42
CA ALA A 3 -10.15 1.23 7.41
C ALA A 3 -10.77 1.74 8.72
N ASP A 4 -12.04 2.14 8.66
CA ASP A 4 -12.85 2.47 9.83
C ASP A 4 -13.19 1.16 10.56
N LEU A 5 -12.38 0.83 11.56
CA LEU A 5 -12.47 -0.40 12.36
C LEU A 5 -12.64 -0.04 13.83
N SER A 6 -13.49 -0.77 14.53
CA SER A 6 -13.63 -0.60 15.98
C SER A 6 -12.36 -1.05 16.75
N ARG A 7 -11.75 -2.13 16.30
CA ARG A 7 -10.48 -2.69 16.82
C ARG A 7 -10.00 -3.85 15.93
N VAL A 8 -8.76 -4.30 16.16
CA VAL A 8 -8.19 -5.52 15.57
C VAL A 8 -7.96 -6.54 16.69
N THR A 9 -8.65 -7.68 16.64
CA THR A 9 -8.62 -8.72 17.68
C THR A 9 -7.83 -9.95 17.28
N PHE A 10 -7.64 -10.20 15.97
CA PHE A 10 -6.92 -11.38 15.50
C PHE A 10 -5.48 -11.41 16.04
N ASN A 11 -5.15 -12.51 16.75
CA ASN A 11 -3.82 -12.78 17.26
C ASN A 11 -3.53 -14.29 17.12
N PRO A 12 -2.61 -14.69 16.23
CA PRO A 12 -2.31 -16.11 15.99
C PRO A 12 -1.80 -16.85 17.23
N LEU A 13 -1.20 -16.13 18.20
CA LEU A 13 -0.71 -16.73 19.46
C LEU A 13 -1.82 -17.19 20.40
N GLN A 14 -3.06 -16.78 20.19
CA GLN A 14 -4.22 -17.26 20.95
C GLN A 14 -4.73 -18.64 20.46
N HIS A 15 -4.27 -19.09 19.29
CA HIS A 15 -4.61 -20.39 18.69
C HIS A 15 -6.12 -20.61 18.49
N PHE A 16 -6.89 -19.53 18.29
CA PHE A 16 -8.31 -19.65 17.97
C PHE A 16 -8.49 -20.25 16.58
N THR A 17 -9.49 -21.14 16.43
CA THR A 17 -9.80 -21.82 15.17
C THR A 17 -11.01 -21.22 14.46
N ARG A 18 -11.86 -20.52 15.17
CA ARG A 18 -13.05 -19.82 14.65
C ARG A 18 -13.66 -18.91 15.69
N VAL A 19 -14.43 -17.94 15.23
CA VAL A 19 -15.33 -17.14 16.06
C VAL A 19 -16.68 -17.86 16.18
N LEU A 20 -17.24 -17.90 17.40
CA LEU A 20 -18.56 -18.47 17.67
C LEU A 20 -19.52 -17.35 18.07
N LEU A 21 -20.34 -16.90 17.14
CA LEU A 21 -21.40 -15.92 17.43
C LEU A 21 -22.43 -16.52 18.39
N GLN A 22 -22.86 -15.74 19.36
CA GLN A 22 -23.78 -16.17 20.41
C GLN A 22 -25.17 -15.61 20.19
N GLN A 23 -26.20 -16.40 20.52
CA GLN A 23 -27.58 -15.98 20.40
C GLN A 23 -27.88 -14.73 21.25
N GLY A 24 -28.54 -13.74 20.65
CA GLY A 24 -28.94 -12.51 21.32
C GLY A 24 -27.80 -11.54 21.65
N ARG A 25 -26.62 -11.71 21.03
CA ARG A 25 -25.49 -10.78 21.13
C ARG A 25 -25.38 -9.92 19.87
N VAL A 26 -24.88 -8.70 20.05
CA VAL A 26 -24.57 -7.80 18.93
C VAL A 26 -23.35 -8.33 18.18
N GLN A 27 -23.41 -8.33 16.86
CA GLN A 27 -22.25 -8.61 16.02
C GLN A 27 -21.41 -7.35 15.89
N LEU A 28 -20.09 -7.50 16.05
CA LEU A 28 -19.12 -6.43 15.85
C LEU A 28 -18.34 -6.68 14.54
N ASP A 29 -17.88 -5.60 13.92
CA ASP A 29 -16.93 -5.66 12.79
C ASP A 29 -15.68 -6.47 13.15
N ALA A 30 -15.18 -6.33 14.38
CA ALA A 30 -14.03 -7.06 14.89
C ALA A 30 -14.24 -8.58 14.89
N ASP A 31 -15.44 -9.09 15.23
CA ASP A 31 -15.73 -10.53 15.26
C ASP A 31 -15.64 -11.14 13.85
N TRP A 32 -16.18 -10.42 12.86
CA TRP A 32 -16.16 -10.87 11.48
C TRP A 32 -14.76 -10.81 10.87
N ASN A 33 -14.02 -9.71 11.13
CA ASN A 33 -12.66 -9.54 10.67
C ASN A 33 -11.70 -10.55 11.32
N GLU A 34 -11.90 -10.90 12.59
CA GLU A 34 -11.16 -11.95 13.27
C GLU A 34 -11.41 -13.33 12.66
N GLN A 35 -12.68 -13.67 12.36
CA GLN A 35 -13.01 -14.92 11.68
C GLN A 35 -12.30 -15.03 10.33
N ALA A 36 -12.28 -13.97 9.54
CA ALA A 36 -11.55 -13.93 8.27
C ALA A 36 -10.03 -14.05 8.48
N GLY A 37 -9.48 -13.34 9.47
CA GLY A 37 -8.06 -13.41 9.83
C GLY A 37 -7.62 -14.80 10.24
N ILE A 38 -8.41 -15.53 11.04
CA ILE A 38 -8.16 -16.91 11.41
C ILE A 38 -8.07 -17.82 10.18
N LEU A 39 -9.05 -17.72 9.26
CA LEU A 39 -9.08 -18.57 8.06
C LEU A 39 -7.90 -18.26 7.12
N LEU A 40 -7.60 -16.99 6.90
CA LEU A 40 -6.46 -16.56 6.09
C LEU A 40 -5.14 -17.06 6.69
N HIS A 41 -4.97 -16.95 8.01
CA HIS A 41 -3.78 -17.46 8.70
C HIS A 41 -3.57 -18.96 8.47
N TYR A 42 -4.62 -19.77 8.60
CA TYR A 42 -4.53 -21.22 8.34
C TYR A 42 -4.17 -21.53 6.89
N LEU A 43 -4.77 -20.80 5.92
CA LEU A 43 -4.47 -20.99 4.49
C LEU A 43 -3.05 -20.58 4.15
N GLN A 44 -2.58 -19.46 4.69
CA GLN A 44 -1.22 -18.96 4.46
C GLN A 44 -0.18 -19.89 5.10
N ALA A 45 -0.40 -20.32 6.36
CA ALA A 45 0.48 -21.26 7.03
C ALA A 45 0.56 -22.61 6.29
N LEU A 46 -0.59 -23.17 5.88
CA LEU A 46 -0.62 -24.39 5.08
C LEU A 46 0.14 -24.22 3.76
N ALA A 47 -0.08 -23.13 3.04
CA ALA A 47 0.62 -22.87 1.79
C ALA A 47 2.13 -22.69 2.00
N ALA A 48 2.55 -21.95 3.02
CA ALA A 48 3.96 -21.77 3.37
C ALA A 48 4.65 -23.07 3.77
N ASP A 49 3.97 -23.92 4.55
CA ASP A 49 4.51 -25.22 4.99
C ASP A 49 4.69 -26.21 3.82
N LEU A 50 3.75 -26.21 2.86
CA LEU A 50 3.80 -27.11 1.69
C LEU A 50 4.72 -26.60 0.57
N ILE A 51 4.73 -25.29 0.34
CA ILE A 51 5.46 -24.66 -0.75
C ILE A 51 6.86 -24.21 -0.31
N GLY A 52 7.01 -23.85 0.97
CA GLY A 52 8.17 -23.16 1.51
C GLY A 52 8.04 -21.63 1.36
N PRO A 53 9.11 -20.87 1.58
CA PRO A 53 9.05 -19.40 1.64
C PRO A 53 8.62 -18.75 0.32
N HIS A 54 8.82 -19.41 -0.82
CA HIS A 54 8.32 -18.97 -2.11
C HIS A 54 8.30 -20.14 -3.12
N GLY A 55 7.45 -20.02 -4.16
CA GLY A 55 7.41 -21.00 -5.23
C GLY A 55 6.17 -20.88 -6.10
N GLY A 56 6.22 -21.43 -7.31
CA GLY A 56 5.09 -21.46 -8.24
C GLY A 56 4.87 -22.86 -8.86
N PRO A 57 3.65 -23.17 -9.33
CA PRO A 57 3.33 -24.50 -9.89
C PRO A 57 4.01 -24.70 -11.24
N ILE A 58 4.57 -25.89 -11.48
CA ILE A 58 5.07 -26.26 -12.81
C ILE A 58 3.91 -26.15 -13.80
N GLY A 59 4.14 -25.50 -14.93
CA GLY A 59 3.12 -25.28 -15.96
C GLY A 59 2.38 -23.93 -15.88
N ASN A 60 2.30 -23.31 -14.69
CA ASN A 60 1.76 -21.96 -14.53
C ASN A 60 2.61 -21.10 -13.55
N CYS A 61 3.93 -21.32 -13.53
CA CYS A 61 4.84 -20.55 -12.69
C CYS A 61 5.06 -19.16 -13.29
N GLY A 62 4.40 -18.17 -12.74
CA GLY A 62 4.48 -16.77 -13.15
C GLY A 62 5.82 -16.09 -12.85
N PHE A 63 5.89 -14.81 -13.19
CA PHE A 63 7.03 -13.92 -12.92
C PHE A 63 8.34 -14.35 -13.59
N GLU A 64 8.25 -15.04 -14.72
CA GLU A 64 9.41 -15.31 -15.56
C GLU A 64 9.95 -14.01 -16.15
N ILE A 65 11.25 -13.78 -15.98
CA ILE A 65 11.88 -12.61 -16.56
C ILE A 65 12.47 -13.00 -17.91
N THR A 66 12.08 -12.27 -18.94
CA THR A 66 12.57 -12.43 -20.30
C THR A 66 12.88 -11.09 -20.92
N GLN A 67 13.64 -11.07 -22.01
CA GLN A 67 13.89 -9.85 -22.77
C GLN A 67 12.54 -9.23 -23.18
N ALA A 68 12.43 -7.90 -23.11
CA ALA A 68 11.16 -7.19 -23.38
C ALA A 68 10.60 -7.50 -24.77
N GLY A 69 11.44 -7.86 -25.75
CA GLY A 69 11.05 -8.22 -27.11
C GLY A 69 10.56 -7.05 -27.95
N VAL A 70 10.72 -5.83 -27.45
CA VAL A 70 10.29 -4.57 -28.04
C VAL A 70 11.43 -3.56 -27.97
N ALA A 71 11.61 -2.78 -29.03
CA ALA A 71 12.56 -1.68 -29.04
C ALA A 71 11.96 -0.51 -28.25
N THR A 72 12.15 -0.51 -26.95
CA THR A 72 11.88 0.66 -26.10
C THR A 72 13.10 1.57 -26.08
N LYS A 73 12.88 2.87 -25.88
CA LYS A 73 13.98 3.84 -25.64
C LYS A 73 14.59 3.64 -24.25
N GLU A 74 13.85 3.04 -23.35
CA GLU A 74 14.21 2.78 -21.97
C GLU A 74 14.48 1.29 -21.79
N LEU A 75 15.39 0.98 -20.87
CA LEU A 75 15.75 -0.40 -20.53
C LEU A 75 14.58 -1.06 -19.80
N ASP A 76 14.13 -2.19 -20.30
CA ASP A 76 12.95 -2.88 -19.78
C ASP A 76 13.07 -4.40 -19.96
N PHE A 77 12.36 -5.17 -19.13
CA PHE A 77 12.22 -6.61 -19.28
C PHE A 77 10.78 -7.04 -19.07
N ARG A 78 10.41 -8.15 -19.70
CA ARG A 78 9.07 -8.71 -19.58
C ARG A 78 8.94 -9.56 -18.32
N ILE A 79 7.77 -9.50 -17.68
CA ILE A 79 7.36 -10.31 -16.54
C ILE A 79 6.30 -11.30 -17.04
N GLY A 80 6.56 -12.60 -16.89
CA GLY A 80 5.67 -13.68 -17.33
C GLY A 80 4.41 -13.78 -16.47
N LEU A 81 3.29 -14.11 -17.14
CA LEU A 81 2.01 -14.36 -16.48
C LEU A 81 2.05 -15.69 -15.72
N GLY A 82 1.15 -15.84 -14.73
CA GLY A 82 0.97 -17.04 -13.93
C GLY A 82 0.97 -16.78 -12.43
N HIS A 83 1.03 -17.84 -11.65
CA HIS A 83 0.92 -17.82 -10.21
C HIS A 83 2.29 -17.97 -9.53
N TYR A 84 2.48 -17.27 -8.42
CA TYR A 84 3.62 -17.45 -7.54
C TYR A 84 3.23 -17.20 -6.10
N TYR A 85 3.69 -18.02 -5.19
CA TYR A 85 3.44 -17.87 -3.76
C TYR A 85 4.66 -17.26 -3.08
N VAL A 86 4.44 -16.32 -2.18
CA VAL A 86 5.46 -15.72 -1.33
C VAL A 86 4.96 -15.75 0.10
N ASP A 87 5.61 -16.52 0.96
CA ASP A 87 5.23 -16.74 2.37
C ASP A 87 3.73 -17.12 2.52
N GLY A 88 3.27 -18.01 1.65
CA GLY A 88 1.89 -18.47 1.58
C GLY A 88 0.88 -17.52 0.92
N LEU A 89 1.30 -16.31 0.54
CA LEU A 89 0.48 -15.34 -0.19
C LEU A 89 0.49 -15.64 -1.68
N LEU A 90 -0.68 -15.73 -2.30
CA LEU A 90 -0.83 -15.97 -3.74
C LEU A 90 -0.66 -14.66 -4.52
N CYS A 91 0.40 -14.57 -5.31
CA CYS A 91 0.61 -13.49 -6.27
C CYS A 91 0.18 -13.96 -7.66
N GLU A 92 -0.74 -13.23 -8.27
CA GLU A 92 -1.30 -13.53 -9.58
C GLU A 92 -0.84 -12.45 -10.57
N ALA A 93 0.00 -12.85 -11.52
CA ALA A 93 0.32 -12.05 -12.68
C ALA A 93 -0.61 -12.52 -13.81
N GLU A 94 -1.79 -11.96 -13.86
CA GLU A 94 -2.83 -12.32 -14.82
C GLU A 94 -3.26 -11.12 -15.65
N SER A 95 -3.91 -11.41 -16.78
CA SER A 95 -4.54 -10.41 -17.62
C SER A 95 -5.79 -11.02 -18.25
N THR A 96 -6.92 -10.38 -18.04
CA THR A 96 -8.19 -10.76 -18.70
C THR A 96 -8.14 -10.32 -20.16
N PRO A 97 -8.17 -11.26 -21.11
CA PRO A 97 -8.06 -10.88 -22.51
C PRO A 97 -9.34 -10.22 -23.02
N ILE A 98 -9.18 -9.22 -23.89
CA ILE A 98 -10.26 -8.61 -24.65
C ILE A 98 -10.28 -9.18 -26.08
N ARG A 99 -11.47 -9.26 -26.66
CA ARG A 99 -11.64 -9.84 -28.01
C ARG A 99 -11.51 -8.77 -29.09
N ILE A 100 -10.85 -9.12 -30.19
CA ILE A 100 -10.92 -8.39 -31.43
C ILE A 100 -12.19 -8.79 -32.17
N VAL A 101 -13.14 -7.87 -32.29
CA VAL A 101 -14.44 -8.13 -32.92
C VAL A 101 -14.36 -8.02 -34.45
N VAL A 102 -13.63 -7.03 -34.94
CA VAL A 102 -13.46 -6.75 -36.36
C VAL A 102 -12.04 -6.29 -36.65
N THR A 103 -11.43 -6.86 -37.69
CA THR A 103 -10.22 -6.30 -38.31
C THR A 103 -10.65 -5.43 -39.47
N ILE A 104 -10.47 -4.11 -39.35
CA ILE A 104 -11.00 -3.12 -40.30
C ILE A 104 -10.08 -2.99 -41.51
N ALA A 105 -8.77 -2.86 -41.24
CA ALA A 105 -7.75 -2.76 -42.27
C ALA A 105 -6.44 -3.34 -41.74
N ALA A 106 -5.68 -4.01 -42.60
CA ALA A 106 -4.34 -4.48 -42.28
C ALA A 106 -3.39 -4.09 -43.41
N ALA A 107 -2.36 -3.35 -43.07
CA ALA A 107 -1.23 -3.03 -43.95
C ALA A 107 0.07 -3.60 -43.35
N ALA A 108 1.18 -3.51 -44.07
CA ALA A 108 2.46 -4.02 -43.59
C ALA A 108 2.81 -3.42 -42.21
N GLY A 109 2.82 -4.26 -41.16
CA GLY A 109 3.15 -3.86 -39.80
C GLY A 109 2.12 -3.06 -39.03
N LYS A 110 0.90 -2.82 -39.57
CA LYS A 110 -0.20 -2.14 -38.89
C LYS A 110 -1.54 -2.81 -39.18
N ALA A 111 -2.42 -2.82 -38.19
CA ALA A 111 -3.80 -3.27 -38.35
C ALA A 111 -4.74 -2.40 -37.49
N ASP A 112 -5.81 -1.90 -38.11
CA ASP A 112 -6.90 -1.27 -37.41
C ASP A 112 -7.91 -2.31 -36.97
N VAL A 113 -8.16 -2.41 -35.68
CA VAL A 113 -9.05 -3.40 -35.09
C VAL A 113 -10.08 -2.74 -34.19
N GLN A 114 -11.26 -3.34 -34.12
CA GLN A 114 -12.28 -2.98 -33.14
C GLN A 114 -12.31 -4.02 -32.02
N VAL A 115 -12.36 -3.58 -30.78
CA VAL A 115 -12.38 -4.43 -29.59
C VAL A 115 -13.77 -4.43 -28.94
N ASP A 116 -14.09 -5.50 -28.22
CA ASP A 116 -15.35 -5.65 -27.49
C ASP A 116 -15.39 -4.78 -26.23
N THR A 117 -14.26 -4.60 -25.57
CA THR A 117 -14.12 -3.85 -24.32
C THR A 117 -13.03 -2.81 -24.45
N TRP A 118 -13.21 -1.63 -23.82
CA TRP A 118 -12.23 -0.53 -23.89
C TRP A 118 -11.19 -0.55 -22.78
N SER A 119 -11.15 -1.55 -21.95
CA SER A 119 -10.16 -1.67 -20.87
C SER A 119 -9.55 -3.06 -20.81
N LEU A 120 -8.29 -3.12 -20.43
CA LEU A 120 -7.56 -4.34 -20.06
C LEU A 120 -7.29 -4.28 -18.55
N ASP A 121 -7.84 -5.24 -17.81
CA ASP A 121 -7.68 -5.34 -16.37
C ASP A 121 -8.06 -4.03 -15.62
N GLY A 122 -9.16 -3.39 -16.04
CA GLY A 122 -9.63 -2.13 -15.47
C GLY A 122 -8.91 -0.88 -15.99
N VAL A 123 -7.81 -1.02 -16.73
CA VAL A 123 -7.06 0.10 -17.31
C VAL A 123 -7.52 0.37 -18.73
N GLU A 124 -7.91 1.62 -19.01
CA GLU A 124 -8.31 2.01 -20.38
C GLU A 124 -7.18 1.81 -21.38
N LEU A 125 -7.55 1.43 -22.61
CA LEU A 125 -6.60 1.32 -23.71
C LEU A 125 -6.02 2.69 -24.04
N ARG A 126 -4.70 2.78 -24.08
CA ARG A 126 -3.95 4.01 -24.33
C ARG A 126 -3.00 3.83 -25.52
N GLY A 127 -2.63 4.95 -26.15
CA GLY A 127 -1.50 4.97 -27.06
C GLY A 127 -0.21 4.54 -26.35
N ASP A 128 0.69 3.93 -27.12
CA ASP A 128 1.99 3.43 -26.67
C ASP A 128 1.94 2.24 -25.68
N GLN A 129 0.77 1.70 -25.39
CA GLN A 129 0.60 0.50 -24.57
C GLN A 129 1.00 -0.77 -25.36
N TRP A 130 1.78 -1.64 -24.70
CA TRP A 130 2.14 -2.96 -25.23
C TRP A 130 1.12 -4.00 -24.85
N VAL A 131 0.68 -4.79 -25.83
CA VAL A 131 -0.28 -5.88 -25.66
C VAL A 131 0.21 -7.12 -26.41
N GLU A 132 -0.17 -8.29 -25.94
CA GLU A 132 0.09 -9.54 -26.62
C GLU A 132 -1.16 -9.94 -27.42
N LEU A 133 -0.96 -10.05 -28.73
CA LEU A 133 -1.96 -10.57 -29.67
C LEU A 133 -1.82 -12.09 -29.74
N PHE A 134 -2.89 -12.82 -29.53
CA PHE A 134 -2.93 -14.28 -29.63
C PHE A 134 -4.30 -14.75 -30.14
N ASP A 135 -4.39 -16.01 -30.53
CA ASP A 135 -5.63 -16.67 -31.01
C ASP A 135 -6.02 -17.76 -30.02
N ASP A 136 -7.17 -17.59 -29.36
CA ASP A 136 -7.66 -18.48 -28.30
C ASP A 136 -8.48 -19.67 -28.88
N ALA A 137 -8.51 -19.84 -30.20
CA ALA A 137 -9.22 -20.94 -30.84
C ALA A 137 -8.55 -22.29 -30.54
N PRO A 138 -9.31 -23.35 -30.20
CA PRO A 138 -8.77 -24.67 -29.98
C PRO A 138 -7.94 -25.16 -31.17
N GLY A 139 -6.71 -25.60 -30.91
CA GLY A 139 -5.77 -26.09 -31.94
C GLY A 139 -5.18 -24.98 -32.82
N SER A 140 -5.23 -23.75 -32.42
CA SER A 140 -4.59 -22.64 -33.13
C SER A 140 -3.08 -22.82 -33.21
N SER A 141 -2.52 -22.57 -34.39
CA SER A 141 -1.08 -22.52 -34.64
C SER A 141 -0.53 -21.07 -34.52
N PHE A 142 -1.36 -20.13 -34.08
CA PHE A 142 -0.99 -18.75 -33.92
C PHE A 142 0.08 -18.61 -32.81
N LYS A 143 1.19 -17.99 -33.13
CA LYS A 143 2.22 -17.71 -32.14
C LYS A 143 1.91 -16.36 -31.47
N PRO A 144 1.73 -16.28 -30.14
CA PRO A 144 1.53 -15.02 -29.43
C PRO A 144 2.60 -14.00 -29.82
N THR A 145 2.17 -12.79 -30.12
CA THR A 145 3.03 -11.73 -30.64
C THR A 145 2.78 -10.44 -29.87
N VAL A 146 3.86 -9.81 -29.40
CA VAL A 146 3.77 -8.51 -28.74
C VAL A 146 3.64 -7.42 -29.80
N VAL A 147 2.64 -6.55 -29.62
CA VAL A 147 2.32 -5.45 -30.50
C VAL A 147 2.02 -4.18 -29.69
N GLN A 148 2.21 -3.02 -30.30
CA GLN A 148 1.93 -1.75 -29.66
C GLN A 148 0.56 -1.21 -30.10
N ILE A 149 -0.21 -0.66 -29.16
CA ILE A 149 -1.42 0.09 -29.44
C ILE A 149 -1.02 1.52 -29.86
N THR A 150 -1.54 1.97 -30.99
CA THR A 150 -1.43 3.34 -31.47
C THR A 150 -2.80 3.86 -31.86
N ASN A 151 -2.98 5.18 -31.92
CA ASN A 151 -4.23 5.84 -32.32
C ASN A 151 -5.49 5.26 -31.65
N PRO A 152 -5.61 5.28 -30.31
CA PRO A 152 -6.79 4.80 -29.62
C PRO A 152 -7.98 5.74 -29.89
N ASP A 153 -9.12 5.18 -30.30
CA ASP A 153 -10.40 5.85 -30.51
C ASP A 153 -11.48 5.22 -29.62
N LYS A 154 -11.69 5.77 -28.45
CA LYS A 154 -12.62 5.26 -27.44
C LYS A 154 -14.07 5.26 -27.94
N ALA A 155 -14.48 6.30 -28.68
CA ALA A 155 -15.86 6.45 -29.16
C ALA A 155 -16.28 5.30 -30.07
N ASN A 156 -15.36 4.82 -30.92
CA ASN A 156 -15.60 3.72 -31.86
C ASN A 156 -15.01 2.38 -31.37
N ARG A 157 -14.41 2.33 -30.20
CA ARG A 157 -13.66 1.18 -29.66
C ARG A 157 -12.61 0.65 -30.64
N LYS A 158 -11.90 1.53 -31.31
CA LYS A 158 -10.89 1.20 -32.32
C LYS A 158 -9.48 1.50 -31.80
N VAL A 159 -8.56 0.61 -32.15
CA VAL A 159 -7.13 0.80 -31.94
C VAL A 159 -6.36 0.39 -33.19
N THR A 160 -5.25 1.04 -33.44
CA THR A 160 -4.28 0.58 -34.44
C THR A 160 -3.22 -0.25 -33.73
N LEU A 161 -3.08 -1.51 -34.10
CA LEU A 161 -2.00 -2.39 -33.65
C LEU A 161 -0.78 -2.21 -34.55
N GLN A 162 0.40 -2.05 -33.97
CA GLN A 162 1.66 -1.93 -34.69
C GLN A 162 2.63 -3.04 -34.28
N GLY A 163 3.13 -3.82 -35.23
CA GLY A 163 4.04 -4.93 -34.98
C GLY A 163 3.94 -6.04 -36.03
N ALA A 164 4.30 -7.27 -35.64
CA ALA A 164 4.26 -8.45 -36.51
C ALA A 164 2.83 -9.03 -36.57
N LEU A 165 2.03 -8.60 -37.54
CA LEU A 165 0.59 -8.88 -37.64
C LEU A 165 0.23 -9.89 -38.72
N ASN A 166 1.22 -10.57 -39.36
CA ASN A 166 1.02 -11.44 -40.51
C ASN A 166 0.03 -12.58 -40.23
N GLN A 167 -0.07 -13.04 -38.99
CA GLN A 167 -0.92 -14.17 -38.60
C GLN A 167 -2.37 -13.73 -38.30
N LEU A 168 -2.64 -12.44 -38.06
CA LEU A 168 -3.96 -11.94 -37.67
C LEU A 168 -5.07 -12.28 -38.67
N LYS A 169 -4.74 -12.31 -39.98
CA LYS A 169 -5.69 -12.67 -41.03
C LYS A 169 -6.27 -14.06 -40.92
N ASN A 170 -5.53 -14.98 -40.28
CA ASN A 170 -5.89 -16.39 -40.13
C ASN A 170 -6.39 -16.73 -38.75
N ALA A 171 -6.41 -15.77 -37.83
CA ALA A 171 -6.89 -15.95 -36.46
C ALA A 171 -8.41 -16.16 -36.45
N LYS A 172 -8.89 -17.14 -35.68
CA LYS A 172 -10.31 -17.49 -35.56
C LYS A 172 -10.97 -16.82 -34.36
N ASP A 173 -10.23 -16.65 -33.25
CA ASP A 173 -10.67 -15.97 -32.04
C ASP A 173 -9.52 -15.06 -31.50
N PRO A 174 -9.18 -13.99 -32.26
CA PRO A 174 -8.07 -13.13 -31.90
C PRO A 174 -8.39 -12.32 -30.66
N LYS A 175 -7.46 -12.31 -29.71
CA LYS A 175 -7.57 -11.59 -28.45
C LYS A 175 -6.31 -10.78 -28.16
N LEU A 176 -6.49 -9.76 -27.34
CA LEU A 176 -5.40 -8.94 -26.78
C LEU A 176 -5.37 -9.14 -25.27
N ARG A 177 -4.18 -9.31 -24.71
CA ARG A 177 -3.95 -9.25 -23.26
C ARG A 177 -2.80 -8.31 -22.93
N ARG A 178 -2.79 -7.82 -21.69
CA ARG A 178 -1.75 -6.92 -21.22
C ARG A 178 -0.38 -7.63 -21.23
N VAL A 179 0.65 -6.93 -21.68
CA VAL A 179 2.04 -7.33 -21.44
C VAL A 179 2.51 -6.60 -20.19
N ILE A 180 2.93 -7.37 -19.20
CA ILE A 180 3.52 -6.82 -17.98
C ILE A 180 5.02 -6.73 -18.19
N THR A 181 5.57 -5.54 -18.01
CA THR A 181 7.01 -5.31 -18.03
C THR A 181 7.45 -4.64 -16.73
N TYR A 182 8.75 -4.56 -16.49
CA TYR A 182 9.29 -3.92 -15.29
C TYR A 182 8.82 -2.45 -15.18
N LEU A 183 8.82 -1.71 -16.29
CA LEU A 183 8.36 -0.31 -16.33
C LEU A 183 6.83 -0.16 -16.33
N HIS A 184 6.07 -1.22 -16.64
CA HIS A 184 4.61 -1.15 -16.82
C HIS A 184 3.89 -2.23 -16.00
N GLN A 185 4.13 -2.26 -14.70
CA GLN A 185 3.43 -3.13 -13.75
C GLN A 185 2.09 -2.53 -13.31
N PRO A 186 1.09 -3.35 -12.90
CA PRO A 186 -0.21 -2.86 -12.44
C PRO A 186 -0.12 -1.92 -11.25
N ASP A 187 0.65 -2.33 -10.24
CA ASP A 187 0.74 -1.65 -8.95
C ASP A 187 2.15 -1.07 -8.67
N TYR A 188 2.97 -0.85 -9.71
CA TYR A 188 4.26 -0.17 -9.60
C TYR A 188 4.37 0.94 -10.66
N LEU A 189 3.84 2.12 -10.31
CA LEU A 189 3.59 3.21 -11.24
C LEU A 189 4.82 4.11 -11.51
N ALA A 190 5.87 4.00 -10.71
CA ALA A 190 7.10 4.78 -10.84
C ALA A 190 8.33 3.91 -10.50
N PRO A 191 8.62 2.89 -11.32
CA PRO A 191 9.82 2.06 -11.13
C PRO A 191 11.08 2.88 -11.38
N ASP A 192 12.14 2.55 -10.63
CA ASP A 192 13.44 3.15 -10.85
C ASP A 192 13.99 2.76 -12.23
N PRO A 193 14.61 3.68 -12.98
CA PRO A 193 15.18 3.37 -14.29
C PRO A 193 16.34 2.36 -14.14
N LEU A 194 16.49 1.50 -15.12
CA LEU A 194 17.60 0.54 -15.17
C LEU A 194 18.83 1.18 -15.83
N ASP A 195 19.99 0.89 -15.28
CA ASP A 195 21.30 1.24 -15.84
C ASP A 195 22.05 -0.01 -16.31
N ALA A 196 23.21 0.19 -16.97
CA ALA A 196 24.00 -0.90 -17.52
C ALA A 196 24.82 -1.63 -16.44
N HIS A 197 24.19 -2.50 -15.65
CA HIS A 197 24.84 -3.41 -14.70
C HIS A 197 23.97 -4.65 -14.39
N ALA A 198 24.40 -5.47 -13.43
CA ALA A 198 23.63 -6.63 -13.00
C ALA A 198 22.74 -6.29 -11.82
N TYR A 199 21.53 -6.87 -11.80
CA TYR A 199 20.52 -6.69 -10.77
C TYR A 199 20.03 -8.03 -10.22
N GLN A 200 19.72 -8.08 -8.94
CA GLN A 200 18.82 -9.08 -8.38
C GLN A 200 17.39 -8.57 -8.51
N ALA A 201 16.60 -9.15 -9.41
CA ALA A 201 15.17 -8.92 -9.45
C ALA A 201 14.46 -9.76 -8.37
N TYR A 202 13.50 -9.15 -7.66
CA TYR A 202 12.77 -9.77 -6.58
C TYR A 202 11.31 -9.31 -6.56
N LEU A 203 10.44 -10.11 -5.96
CA LEU A 203 9.07 -9.73 -5.62
C LEU A 203 9.05 -9.06 -4.25
N ASP A 204 8.36 -7.93 -4.16
CA ASP A 204 7.93 -7.26 -2.95
C ASP A 204 6.42 -7.35 -2.87
N VAL A 205 5.91 -7.98 -1.81
CA VAL A 205 4.50 -8.35 -1.66
C VAL A 205 3.96 -7.86 -0.33
N TRP A 206 2.81 -7.17 -0.35
CA TRP A 206 2.12 -6.72 0.87
C TRP A 206 0.63 -6.54 0.64
N GLU A 207 -0.14 -6.42 1.72
CA GLU A 207 -1.56 -6.08 1.64
C GLU A 207 -1.80 -4.60 1.90
N ARG A 208 -2.66 -3.98 1.09
CA ARG A 208 -3.18 -2.63 1.32
C ARG A 208 -4.71 -2.61 1.34
N GLN A 209 -5.26 -1.59 1.95
CA GLN A 209 -6.68 -1.30 1.83
C GLN A 209 -6.98 -0.62 0.49
N VAL A 210 -8.13 -0.96 -0.09
CA VAL A 210 -8.78 -0.28 -1.21
C VAL A 210 -10.13 0.24 -0.71
N SER A 211 -10.40 1.51 -0.94
CA SER A 211 -11.66 2.19 -0.60
C SER A 211 -12.54 2.39 -1.83
N TYR A 212 -13.77 2.88 -1.61
CA TYR A 212 -14.67 3.24 -2.70
C TYR A 212 -14.14 4.34 -3.63
N ILE A 213 -13.17 5.14 -3.18
CA ILE A 213 -12.53 6.18 -4.02
C ILE A 213 -11.72 5.53 -5.13
N GLU A 214 -11.07 4.40 -4.83
CA GLU A 214 -10.22 3.66 -5.77
C GLU A 214 -11.03 2.65 -6.59
N ASP A 215 -12.14 2.14 -6.05
CA ASP A 215 -13.01 1.19 -6.73
C ASP A 215 -14.48 1.48 -6.37
N ASP A 216 -15.17 2.15 -7.28
CA ASP A 216 -16.58 2.54 -7.10
C ASP A 216 -17.53 1.33 -6.96
N SER A 217 -17.11 0.14 -7.39
CA SER A 217 -17.91 -1.10 -7.23
C SER A 217 -18.10 -1.53 -5.76
N ILE A 218 -17.31 -0.95 -4.83
CA ILE A 218 -17.45 -1.18 -3.38
C ILE A 218 -18.71 -0.53 -2.81
N ARG A 219 -19.24 0.51 -3.49
CA ARG A 219 -20.44 1.22 -3.05
C ARG A 219 -21.70 0.34 -3.18
N GLU A 220 -22.54 0.39 -2.19
CA GLU A 220 -23.84 -0.30 -2.23
C GLU A 220 -24.92 0.61 -2.81
N VAL A 221 -25.22 0.40 -4.08
CA VAL A 221 -26.19 1.22 -4.83
C VAL A 221 -27.59 1.13 -4.23
N ALA A 222 -28.00 -0.03 -3.70
CA ALA A 222 -29.31 -0.23 -3.09
C ALA A 222 -29.52 0.58 -1.79
N LEU A 223 -28.44 1.01 -1.15
CA LEU A 223 -28.49 1.88 0.04
C LEU A 223 -28.28 3.36 -0.30
N GLY A 224 -28.22 3.73 -1.57
CA GLY A 224 -27.99 5.11 -2.02
C GLY A 224 -26.52 5.47 -2.19
N GLY A 225 -25.62 4.48 -2.29
CA GLY A 225 -24.24 4.65 -2.67
C GLY A 225 -23.21 4.81 -1.54
N PRO A 226 -23.51 4.55 -0.22
CA PRO A 226 -22.45 4.48 0.78
C PRO A 226 -21.61 3.22 0.57
N ASP A 227 -20.36 3.25 1.04
CA ASP A 227 -19.59 2.04 1.24
C ASP A 227 -20.04 1.33 2.52
N THR A 228 -20.11 0.02 2.48
CA THR A 228 -20.45 -0.82 3.65
C THR A 228 -19.22 -1.55 4.18
N ALA A 229 -18.17 -1.64 3.41
CA ALA A 229 -16.89 -2.26 3.76
C ALA A 229 -15.79 -1.81 2.78
N ALA A 230 -14.56 -1.75 3.26
CA ALA A 230 -13.38 -1.65 2.41
C ALA A 230 -12.92 -3.05 1.91
N ARG A 231 -11.90 -3.10 1.09
CA ARG A 231 -11.27 -4.34 0.63
C ARG A 231 -9.80 -4.36 1.02
N ALA A 232 -9.26 -5.54 1.30
CA ALA A 232 -7.83 -5.78 1.33
C ALA A 232 -7.41 -6.29 -0.05
N LYS A 233 -6.39 -5.65 -0.65
CA LYS A 233 -5.80 -6.06 -1.92
C LYS A 233 -4.36 -6.48 -1.68
N LEU A 234 -4.00 -7.65 -2.17
CA LEU A 234 -2.61 -8.07 -2.26
C LEU A 234 -1.94 -7.29 -3.39
N VAL A 235 -0.91 -6.56 -3.06
CA VAL A 235 -0.05 -5.84 -4.02
C VAL A 235 1.23 -6.62 -4.19
N TRP A 236 1.69 -6.74 -5.41
CA TRP A 236 3.00 -7.25 -5.74
C TRP A 236 3.72 -6.29 -6.70
N GLN A 237 5.02 -6.16 -6.48
CA GLN A 237 5.89 -5.36 -7.34
C GLN A 237 7.17 -6.15 -7.63
N VAL A 238 7.53 -6.24 -8.88
CA VAL A 238 8.86 -6.72 -9.27
C VAL A 238 9.82 -5.54 -9.19
N LYS A 239 10.75 -5.63 -8.26
CA LYS A 239 11.78 -4.61 -8.00
C LYS A 239 13.16 -5.15 -8.30
N VAL A 240 14.13 -4.27 -8.39
CA VAL A 240 15.53 -4.62 -8.58
C VAL A 240 16.40 -4.04 -7.47
N THR A 241 17.49 -4.71 -7.17
CA THR A 241 18.49 -4.25 -6.22
C THR A 241 19.86 -4.75 -6.65
N GLU A 242 20.92 -4.19 -6.07
CA GLU A 242 22.28 -4.72 -6.23
C GLU A 242 22.33 -6.22 -5.89
N PRO A 243 23.02 -7.04 -6.68
CA PRO A 243 23.16 -8.46 -6.40
C PRO A 243 23.82 -8.72 -5.05
N PHE A 244 23.45 -9.83 -4.41
CA PHE A 244 24.07 -10.30 -3.17
C PHE A 244 25.33 -11.15 -3.42
N GLY A 245 25.70 -11.32 -4.68
CA GLY A 245 26.82 -12.11 -5.17
C GLY A 245 26.50 -12.70 -6.55
N ALA A 246 27.20 -13.76 -6.95
CA ALA A 246 26.99 -14.42 -8.21
C ALA A 246 25.80 -15.39 -8.23
N ALA A 247 25.26 -15.74 -7.07
CA ALA A 247 24.11 -16.63 -6.90
C ALA A 247 22.85 -15.82 -6.54
N CYS A 248 21.69 -16.43 -6.77
CA CYS A 248 20.40 -15.89 -6.34
C CYS A 248 20.41 -15.53 -4.86
N ALA A 249 19.81 -14.40 -4.51
CA ALA A 249 19.59 -14.01 -3.13
C ALA A 249 18.71 -15.06 -2.41
N THR A 250 18.90 -15.21 -1.11
CA THR A 250 17.95 -15.91 -0.24
C THR A 250 16.90 -14.94 0.27
N VAL A 251 15.75 -15.47 0.75
CA VAL A 251 14.71 -14.66 1.40
C VAL A 251 15.27 -13.94 2.63
N ASP A 252 16.14 -14.60 3.41
CA ASP A 252 16.76 -14.00 4.60
C ASP A 252 17.63 -12.78 4.23
N GLN A 253 18.41 -12.86 3.17
CA GLN A 253 19.21 -11.74 2.69
C GLN A 253 18.34 -10.55 2.24
N LEU A 254 17.21 -10.83 1.58
CA LEU A 254 16.24 -9.77 1.21
C LEU A 254 15.60 -9.16 2.47
N ASN A 255 15.20 -9.99 3.42
CA ASN A 255 14.64 -9.53 4.70
C ASN A 255 15.64 -8.67 5.47
N GLU A 256 16.89 -9.09 5.61
CA GLU A 256 17.94 -8.31 6.28
C GLU A 256 18.18 -6.94 5.61
N ARG A 257 18.09 -6.87 4.27
CA ARG A 257 18.25 -5.62 3.53
C ARG A 257 17.06 -4.68 3.67
N PHE A 258 15.83 -5.20 3.64
CA PHE A 258 14.62 -4.38 3.54
C PHE A 258 13.80 -4.32 4.84
N GLN A 259 14.07 -5.20 5.80
CA GLN A 259 13.41 -5.22 7.11
C GLN A 259 14.44 -5.30 8.25
N PRO A 260 15.16 -4.21 8.52
CA PRO A 260 16.22 -4.23 9.53
C PRO A 260 15.67 -4.55 10.93
N ALA A 261 16.45 -5.31 11.70
CA ALA A 261 16.07 -5.74 13.05
C ALA A 261 15.98 -4.59 14.07
N ASN A 262 16.56 -3.42 13.74
CA ASN A 262 16.60 -2.23 14.61
C ASN A 262 15.44 -1.26 14.35
N ARG A 263 14.28 -1.74 13.85
CA ARG A 263 13.07 -0.90 13.72
C ARG A 263 12.69 -0.28 15.06
N GLY A 264 12.28 0.99 15.04
CA GLY A 264 11.83 1.73 16.20
C GLY A 264 10.67 1.04 16.93
N ARG A 265 10.50 1.30 18.21
CA ARG A 265 9.47 0.69 19.06
C ARG A 265 8.63 1.78 19.70
N LEU A 266 7.37 1.47 19.98
CA LEU A 266 6.41 2.38 20.60
C LEU A 266 5.83 1.77 21.87
N LYS A 267 5.64 2.60 22.91
CA LYS A 267 4.75 2.34 24.03
C LYS A 267 3.54 3.26 23.93
N ALA A 268 2.39 2.81 24.43
CA ALA A 268 1.20 3.64 24.56
C ALA A 268 0.52 3.38 25.91
N MET A 269 -0.10 4.42 26.46
CA MET A 269 -0.91 4.34 27.68
C MET A 269 -1.96 5.46 27.71
N ALA A 270 -2.96 5.33 28.57
CA ALA A 270 -3.74 6.49 29.01
C ALA A 270 -2.96 7.22 30.13
N LYS A 271 -2.99 8.56 30.14
CA LYS A 271 -2.26 9.39 31.10
C LYS A 271 -2.65 9.00 32.54
N GLU A 272 -1.69 8.62 33.35
CA GLU A 272 -1.94 8.32 34.76
C GLU A 272 -2.19 9.62 35.54
N SER A 273 -3.15 9.60 36.48
CA SER A 273 -3.30 10.71 37.40
C SER A 273 -2.11 10.77 38.34
N ASN A 274 -1.32 11.84 38.27
CA ASN A 274 -0.40 12.17 39.34
C ASN A 274 -1.23 12.48 40.58
N VAL A 275 -1.43 11.47 41.39
CA VAL A 275 -2.05 11.39 42.68
C VAL A 275 -2.41 12.76 43.32
N SER A 276 -3.68 13.11 43.22
CA SER A 276 -4.31 13.81 44.35
C SER A 276 -4.55 12.73 45.42
N THR A 277 -4.05 12.94 46.63
CA THR A 277 -4.36 12.16 47.83
C THR A 277 -5.83 12.26 48.24
N ASP A 278 -6.63 12.97 47.50
CA ASP A 278 -8.07 13.10 47.68
C ASP A 278 -8.79 12.10 46.74
N PRO A 279 -9.40 11.03 47.29
CA PRO A 279 -10.10 10.03 46.51
C PRO A 279 -11.34 10.58 45.74
N CYS A 280 -11.72 11.81 45.97
CA CYS A 280 -12.87 12.46 45.32
C CYS A 280 -12.49 13.38 44.15
N THR A 281 -11.23 13.63 43.89
CA THR A 281 -10.76 14.48 42.80
C THR A 281 -9.91 13.67 41.81
N ILE A 282 -10.52 13.16 40.74
CA ILE A 282 -9.78 12.66 39.57
C ILE A 282 -9.31 13.89 38.80
N PRO A 283 -7.99 14.08 38.60
CA PRO A 283 -7.48 15.18 37.79
C PRO A 283 -8.15 15.15 36.40
N PRO A 284 -8.48 16.28 35.81
CA PRO A 284 -9.15 16.37 34.54
C PRO A 284 -8.47 15.62 33.37
N ASP A 285 -7.21 15.32 33.47
CA ASP A 285 -6.33 14.75 32.46
C ASP A 285 -5.90 13.30 32.74
N ALA A 286 -6.46 12.67 33.77
CA ALA A 286 -6.20 11.28 34.11
C ALA A 286 -7.18 10.36 33.39
N GLN A 287 -6.73 9.39 32.60
CA GLN A 287 -7.48 8.41 31.83
C GLN A 287 -7.92 8.88 30.44
N TYR A 288 -8.31 7.94 29.58
CA TYR A 288 -8.91 8.23 28.29
C TYR A 288 -10.27 8.91 28.45
N ARG A 289 -10.47 10.00 27.73
CA ARG A 289 -11.64 10.89 27.84
C ARG A 289 -12.36 11.15 26.52
N GLY A 290 -11.96 10.47 25.48
CA GLY A 290 -12.67 10.58 24.23
C GLY A 290 -14.18 10.27 24.41
N PRO A 291 -15.05 10.88 23.61
CA PRO A 291 -16.50 10.71 23.73
C PRO A 291 -16.94 9.28 23.41
N GLU A 292 -16.13 8.51 22.75
CA GLU A 292 -16.42 7.16 22.30
C GLU A 292 -15.15 6.30 22.16
N ASN A 293 -15.33 5.00 21.88
CA ASN A 293 -14.23 4.09 21.59
C ASN A 293 -13.57 4.48 20.27
N GLN A 294 -12.24 4.56 20.25
CA GLN A 294 -11.46 4.96 19.09
C GLN A 294 -10.33 3.99 18.82
N LEU A 295 -9.91 3.90 17.56
CA LEU A 295 -8.73 3.18 17.14
C LEU A 295 -7.68 4.18 16.61
N TYR A 296 -6.79 4.62 17.49
CA TYR A 296 -5.70 5.50 17.11
C TYR A 296 -4.70 4.76 16.23
N ARG A 297 -4.27 5.44 15.18
CA ARG A 297 -3.14 5.04 14.33
C ARG A 297 -2.01 6.05 14.51
N VAL A 298 -0.84 5.59 14.92
CA VAL A 298 0.41 6.34 14.89
C VAL A 298 1.22 5.81 13.71
N GLU A 299 1.51 6.64 12.72
CA GLU A 299 2.17 6.23 11.47
C GLU A 299 3.42 7.07 11.21
N ILE A 300 4.51 6.42 10.84
CA ILE A 300 5.74 7.09 10.42
C ILE A 300 5.47 7.83 9.11
N HIS A 301 5.66 9.15 9.13
CA HIS A 301 5.48 10.00 7.96
C HIS A 301 6.76 10.04 7.12
N THR A 302 7.83 10.59 7.68
CA THR A 302 9.16 10.54 7.06
C THR A 302 10.01 9.53 7.82
N GLY A 303 10.60 8.55 7.12
CA GLY A 303 11.49 7.56 7.71
C GLY A 303 12.88 8.11 8.03
N SER A 304 13.76 7.26 8.54
CA SER A 304 15.18 7.61 8.81
C SER A 304 15.98 7.90 7.54
N LYS A 305 15.45 7.54 6.37
CA LYS A 305 15.97 7.91 5.06
C LYS A 305 14.93 8.71 4.31
N GLY A 306 15.34 9.82 3.73
CA GLY A 306 14.52 10.63 2.84
C GLY A 306 14.31 9.95 1.48
N ARG A 307 13.53 10.58 0.63
CA ARG A 307 13.24 10.10 -0.74
C ARG A 307 14.50 9.94 -1.61
N ASP A 308 15.53 10.72 -1.34
CA ASP A 308 16.83 10.66 -2.02
C ASP A 308 17.77 9.61 -1.42
N GLY A 309 17.29 8.76 -0.52
CA GLY A 309 18.06 7.74 0.20
C GLY A 309 19.02 8.28 1.25
N LYS A 310 19.09 9.61 1.45
CA LYS A 310 19.96 10.23 2.45
C LYS A 310 19.32 10.20 3.84
N PRO A 311 20.13 10.27 4.91
CA PRO A 311 19.61 10.39 6.27
C PRO A 311 18.63 11.55 6.41
N ALA A 312 17.49 11.29 7.04
CA ALA A 312 16.44 12.27 7.33
C ALA A 312 16.07 12.21 8.80
N THR A 313 15.51 13.31 9.32
CA THR A 313 14.91 13.32 10.65
C THR A 313 13.56 12.62 10.59
N PRO A 314 13.35 11.53 11.33
CA PRO A 314 12.10 10.81 11.25
C PRO A 314 10.97 11.59 11.91
N THR A 315 9.79 11.57 11.27
CA THR A 315 8.57 12.21 11.74
C THR A 315 7.41 11.23 11.74
N PHE A 316 6.36 11.54 12.49
CA PHE A 316 5.14 10.74 12.55
C PHE A 316 3.90 11.62 12.46
N LYS A 317 2.77 10.98 12.18
CA LYS A 317 1.43 11.55 12.17
C LYS A 317 0.49 10.60 12.89
N PHE A 318 -0.64 11.09 13.41
CA PHE A 318 -1.63 10.19 13.98
C PHE A 318 -3.05 10.52 13.52
N SER A 319 -3.90 9.51 13.57
CA SER A 319 -5.34 9.65 13.34
C SER A 319 -6.09 8.89 14.42
N ARG A 320 -7.16 9.48 14.96
CA ARG A 320 -8.08 8.84 15.92
C ARG A 320 -8.98 7.79 15.29
N GLU A 321 -9.13 7.84 13.96
CA GLU A 321 -9.97 6.95 13.16
C GLU A 321 -9.12 6.05 12.24
N ASN A 322 -7.98 5.56 12.71
CA ASN A 322 -7.10 4.67 11.95
C ASN A 322 -6.72 5.21 10.55
N GLY A 323 -6.77 6.52 10.32
CA GLY A 323 -6.52 7.12 9.00
C GLY A 323 -7.62 6.84 7.98
N ALA A 324 -8.84 6.50 8.42
CA ALA A 324 -9.96 6.16 7.54
C ALA A 324 -10.65 7.40 6.93
N VAL A 325 -10.48 8.60 7.51
CA VAL A 325 -11.16 9.81 7.05
C VAL A 325 -10.49 10.34 5.79
N VAL A 326 -11.19 10.19 4.67
CA VAL A 326 -10.72 10.56 3.32
C VAL A 326 -11.80 11.28 2.54
N PHE A 327 -11.38 12.15 1.63
CA PHE A 327 -12.24 12.94 0.75
C PHE A 327 -11.74 12.81 -0.68
N ALA A 328 -12.57 12.34 -1.59
CA ALA A 328 -12.24 12.26 -3.01
C ALA A 328 -12.05 13.66 -3.60
N LEU A 329 -11.06 13.83 -4.46
CA LEU A 329 -10.86 15.07 -5.21
C LEU A 329 -11.74 15.03 -6.47
N ALA A 330 -12.56 16.07 -6.66
CA ALA A 330 -13.41 16.22 -7.84
C ALA A 330 -12.65 16.71 -9.07
N GLY A 331 -11.37 17.07 -8.94
CA GLY A 331 -10.51 17.54 -10.02
C GLY A 331 -9.06 17.74 -9.57
N PRO A 332 -8.18 18.12 -10.48
CA PRO A 332 -6.78 18.39 -10.18
C PRO A 332 -6.60 19.49 -9.12
N ILE A 333 -5.60 19.32 -8.27
CA ILE A 333 -5.22 20.39 -7.32
C ILE A 333 -4.49 21.53 -8.06
N THR A 334 -4.55 22.73 -7.48
CA THR A 334 -3.83 23.90 -8.00
C THR A 334 -2.96 24.49 -6.90
N SER A 335 -1.64 24.49 -7.09
CA SER A 335 -0.69 25.10 -6.16
C SER A 335 -0.17 26.41 -6.72
N LEU A 336 -0.44 27.52 -6.05
CA LEU A 336 -0.03 28.87 -6.45
C LEU A 336 0.21 29.77 -5.23
N GLY A 337 1.28 30.55 -5.25
CA GLY A 337 1.52 31.58 -4.23
C GLY A 337 1.72 31.05 -2.81
N GLY A 338 2.18 29.81 -2.64
CA GLY A 338 2.38 29.21 -1.32
C GLY A 338 1.11 28.58 -0.72
N THR A 339 0.06 28.41 -1.50
CA THR A 339 -1.16 27.69 -1.12
C THR A 339 -1.54 26.65 -2.16
N THR A 340 -2.31 25.65 -1.75
CA THR A 340 -2.89 24.64 -2.63
C THR A 340 -4.41 24.67 -2.49
N THR A 341 -5.12 24.75 -3.62
CA THR A 341 -6.58 24.65 -3.68
C THR A 341 -6.97 23.28 -4.20
N ALA A 342 -7.90 22.62 -3.52
CA ALA A 342 -8.48 21.36 -3.93
C ALA A 342 -10.00 21.44 -3.94
N VAL A 343 -10.64 20.83 -4.95
CA VAL A 343 -12.10 20.68 -5.04
C VAL A 343 -12.44 19.29 -4.54
N LEU A 344 -13.34 19.20 -3.55
CA LEU A 344 -13.76 17.93 -2.94
C LEU A 344 -15.12 17.50 -3.46
N GLU A 345 -15.36 16.20 -3.56
CA GLU A 345 -16.70 15.67 -3.84
C GLU A 345 -17.65 15.83 -2.64
N THR A 346 -17.10 15.79 -1.42
CA THR A 346 -17.84 15.93 -0.16
C THR A 346 -16.91 16.48 0.93
N PHE A 347 -17.49 17.15 1.92
CA PHE A 347 -16.78 17.55 3.15
C PHE A 347 -16.91 16.53 4.29
N GLY A 348 -17.43 15.34 4.02
CA GLY A 348 -17.71 14.32 5.02
C GLY A 348 -19.16 14.34 5.49
N ARG A 349 -19.53 13.31 6.29
CA ARG A 349 -20.92 13.09 6.72
C ARG A 349 -21.35 13.94 7.90
N ASP A 350 -20.41 14.37 8.73
CA ASP A 350 -20.65 15.14 9.96
C ASP A 350 -19.35 15.85 10.40
N ASP A 351 -19.40 16.62 11.50
CA ASP A 351 -18.26 17.37 12.00
C ASP A 351 -17.10 16.48 12.48
N ARG A 352 -17.37 15.25 12.88
CA ARG A 352 -16.35 14.30 13.32
C ARG A 352 -15.57 13.70 12.15
N PHE A 353 -16.29 13.28 11.11
CA PHE A 353 -15.72 12.67 9.89
C PHE A 353 -15.59 13.69 8.75
N GLY A 354 -15.75 14.96 9.06
CA GLY A 354 -15.59 16.07 8.14
C GLY A 354 -14.18 16.65 8.16
N VAL A 355 -13.95 17.59 7.25
CA VAL A 355 -12.77 18.45 7.20
C VAL A 355 -13.12 19.82 7.76
N SER A 356 -12.24 20.36 8.61
CA SER A 356 -12.40 21.65 9.27
C SER A 356 -11.16 22.54 9.11
N GLU A 357 -11.33 23.83 9.25
CA GLU A 357 -10.21 24.78 9.28
C GLU A 357 -9.27 24.44 10.45
N GLY A 358 -7.98 24.41 10.15
CA GLY A 358 -6.94 24.01 11.10
C GLY A 358 -6.57 22.54 11.10
N ASP A 359 -7.34 21.67 10.43
CA ASP A 359 -6.99 20.26 10.29
C ASP A 359 -5.74 20.07 9.42
N TRP A 360 -4.95 19.05 9.74
CA TRP A 360 -3.85 18.60 8.90
C TRP A 360 -4.34 17.56 7.91
N VAL A 361 -3.93 17.70 6.67
CA VAL A 361 -4.33 16.82 5.58
C VAL A 361 -3.15 16.44 4.72
N GLU A 362 -3.26 15.29 4.07
CA GLU A 362 -2.28 14.77 3.13
C GLU A 362 -2.97 14.51 1.79
N VAL A 363 -2.44 15.09 0.72
CA VAL A 363 -2.87 14.76 -0.64
C VAL A 363 -2.22 13.45 -1.03
N GLN A 364 -3.00 12.46 -1.40
CA GLN A 364 -2.55 11.13 -1.80
C GLN A 364 -3.21 10.72 -3.12
N ASP A 365 -2.55 9.84 -3.85
CA ASP A 365 -3.06 9.12 -5.01
C ASP A 365 -2.42 7.72 -5.06
N ASP A 366 -2.81 6.89 -6.02
CA ASP A 366 -2.27 5.53 -6.16
C ASP A 366 -0.75 5.52 -6.30
N ARG A 367 -0.15 6.49 -7.01
CA ARG A 367 1.30 6.58 -7.17
C ARG A 367 2.00 6.78 -5.83
N SER A 368 1.54 7.75 -5.05
CA SER A 368 2.14 8.05 -3.74
C SER A 368 1.99 6.89 -2.76
N VAL A 369 0.82 6.23 -2.74
CA VAL A 369 0.55 5.09 -1.85
C VAL A 369 1.36 3.86 -2.25
N LEU A 370 1.39 3.50 -3.54
CA LEU A 370 2.08 2.29 -4.05
C LEU A 370 3.60 2.42 -4.04
N SER A 371 4.12 3.66 -4.08
CA SER A 371 5.56 3.93 -3.97
C SER A 371 5.99 4.28 -2.54
N ASN A 372 5.07 4.23 -1.57
CA ASN A 372 5.30 4.61 -0.18
C ASN A 372 5.95 6.01 -0.03
N LEU A 373 5.45 6.98 -0.83
CA LEU A 373 5.92 8.36 -0.83
C LEU A 373 5.05 9.21 0.10
N ALA A 374 5.68 9.86 1.07
CA ALA A 374 5.03 10.86 1.91
C ALA A 374 5.19 12.26 1.28
N GLY A 375 4.08 12.94 1.00
CA GLY A 375 4.04 14.36 0.65
C GLY A 375 4.14 15.23 1.91
N ASN A 376 4.24 16.55 1.76
CA ASN A 376 4.10 17.45 2.90
C ASN A 376 2.66 17.36 3.43
N LEU A 377 2.51 17.39 4.74
CA LEU A 377 1.21 17.59 5.36
C LEU A 377 0.85 19.10 5.26
N LEU A 378 -0.38 19.36 4.89
CA LEU A 378 -0.86 20.72 4.65
C LEU A 378 -1.97 21.03 5.64
N GLN A 379 -1.99 22.26 6.17
CA GLN A 379 -3.06 22.67 7.07
C GLN A 379 -4.20 23.33 6.29
N VAL A 380 -5.44 22.98 6.59
CA VAL A 380 -6.64 23.61 6.02
C VAL A 380 -6.75 25.04 6.53
N GLN A 381 -6.64 26.03 5.64
CA GLN A 381 -6.71 27.46 5.95
C GLN A 381 -8.12 28.00 5.86
N SER A 382 -8.88 27.56 4.84
CA SER A 382 -10.26 27.99 4.65
C SER A 382 -11.06 26.97 3.85
N ILE A 383 -12.38 27.00 4.02
CA ILE A 383 -13.33 26.11 3.35
C ILE A 383 -14.43 26.96 2.70
N ASP A 384 -14.60 26.81 1.39
CA ASP A 384 -15.75 27.34 0.66
C ASP A 384 -16.74 26.22 0.36
N ARG A 385 -17.80 26.13 1.16
CA ARG A 385 -18.85 25.10 1.02
C ARG A 385 -19.69 25.28 -0.24
N THR A 386 -19.74 26.48 -0.82
CA THR A 386 -20.51 26.74 -2.04
C THR A 386 -19.74 26.26 -3.27
N ALA A 387 -18.44 26.53 -3.31
CA ALA A 387 -17.56 26.10 -4.39
C ALA A 387 -17.02 24.66 -4.17
N MET A 388 -17.34 24.01 -3.06
CA MET A 388 -16.80 22.70 -2.66
C MET A 388 -15.27 22.68 -2.62
N THR A 389 -14.64 23.80 -2.21
CA THR A 389 -13.18 23.93 -2.21
C THR A 389 -12.60 24.06 -0.82
N VAL A 390 -11.37 23.54 -0.67
CA VAL A 390 -10.50 23.77 0.48
C VAL A 390 -9.22 24.47 0.02
N THR A 391 -8.78 25.46 0.81
CA THR A 391 -7.48 26.10 0.62
C THR A 391 -6.53 25.58 1.70
N LEU A 392 -5.39 25.04 1.25
CA LEU A 392 -4.39 24.41 2.09
C LEU A 392 -3.11 25.24 2.14
N SER A 393 -2.38 25.18 3.24
CA SER A 393 -1.07 25.84 3.41
C SER A 393 0.01 25.13 2.57
N GLY A 394 0.80 25.85 1.79
CA GLY A 394 1.95 25.27 1.07
C GLY A 394 1.57 24.41 -0.12
N ALA A 395 2.46 23.49 -0.46
CA ALA A 395 2.30 22.54 -1.56
C ALA A 395 2.71 21.11 -1.11
N PRO A 396 2.17 20.05 -1.74
CA PRO A 396 2.44 18.66 -1.35
C PRO A 396 3.92 18.25 -1.41
N GLY A 397 4.76 18.97 -2.18
CA GLY A 397 6.19 18.67 -2.33
C GLY A 397 6.50 17.40 -3.14
N ILE A 398 5.48 16.75 -3.66
CA ILE A 398 5.53 15.62 -4.61
C ILE A 398 4.52 15.85 -5.71
N GLU A 399 4.71 15.14 -6.83
CA GLU A 399 3.71 15.09 -7.90
C GLU A 399 2.56 14.17 -7.47
N VAL A 400 1.41 14.75 -7.14
CA VAL A 400 0.24 14.08 -6.61
C VAL A 400 -1.02 14.89 -6.87
N GLY A 401 -2.17 14.23 -6.98
CA GLY A 401 -3.48 14.90 -7.03
C GLY A 401 -3.86 15.52 -8.38
N ASN A 402 -3.11 15.28 -9.45
CA ASN A 402 -3.34 15.91 -10.76
C ASN A 402 -3.95 14.97 -11.80
N ASP A 403 -3.86 13.66 -11.61
CA ASP A 403 -4.40 12.64 -12.54
C ASP A 403 -5.60 11.94 -11.89
N PRO A 404 -6.84 12.19 -12.37
CA PRO A 404 -8.03 11.52 -11.85
C PRO A 404 -7.99 9.98 -11.98
N ALA A 405 -7.22 9.45 -12.95
CA ALA A 405 -7.08 8.00 -13.12
C ALA A 405 -6.24 7.33 -12.01
N LEU A 406 -5.59 8.12 -11.15
CA LEU A 406 -4.85 7.67 -9.98
C LEU A 406 -5.64 7.85 -8.67
N HIS A 407 -6.94 8.07 -8.74
CA HIS A 407 -7.87 8.15 -7.61
C HIS A 407 -7.39 9.12 -6.51
N PRO A 408 -7.14 10.39 -6.83
CA PRO A 408 -6.60 11.34 -5.88
C PRO A 408 -7.59 11.63 -4.75
N LEU A 409 -7.05 11.71 -3.54
CA LEU A 409 -7.81 11.97 -2.32
C LEU A 409 -7.06 12.88 -1.34
N LEU A 410 -7.83 13.49 -0.45
CA LEU A 410 -7.33 14.21 0.71
C LEU A 410 -7.58 13.33 1.95
N ARG A 411 -6.53 13.03 2.72
CA ARG A 411 -6.62 12.25 3.97
C ARG A 411 -6.39 13.16 5.16
N ARG A 412 -7.29 13.12 6.16
CA ARG A 412 -7.16 13.89 7.40
C ARG A 412 -6.27 13.17 8.41
N TRP A 413 -5.47 13.98 9.11
CA TRP A 413 -4.66 13.59 10.25
C TRP A 413 -4.99 14.50 11.44
N ASP A 414 -4.92 13.97 12.67
CA ASP A 414 -5.48 14.61 13.86
C ASP A 414 -4.40 15.22 14.78
N HIS A 415 -3.11 15.17 14.40
CA HIS A 415 -2.03 15.74 15.19
C HIS A 415 -2.09 17.28 15.21
N LYS A 416 -1.69 17.83 16.35
CA LYS A 416 -1.62 19.29 16.55
C LYS A 416 -0.33 19.63 17.29
N GLU A 417 0.22 20.81 17.00
CA GLU A 417 1.34 21.35 17.75
C GLU A 417 0.91 21.65 19.20
N GLY A 418 1.81 21.42 20.16
CA GLY A 418 1.58 21.65 21.57
C GLY A 418 2.85 22.07 22.31
N ASP A 419 2.70 22.45 23.58
CA ASP A 419 3.85 22.85 24.42
C ASP A 419 4.73 21.62 24.74
N PRO A 420 5.98 21.56 24.27
CA PRO A 420 6.89 20.46 24.55
C PRO A 420 7.17 20.23 26.03
N ALA A 421 7.09 21.32 26.86
CA ALA A 421 7.31 21.20 28.29
C ALA A 421 6.21 20.38 28.99
N GLU A 422 5.03 20.29 28.38
CA GLU A 422 3.88 19.51 28.83
C GLU A 422 3.68 18.21 28.05
N GLY A 423 4.65 17.82 27.22
CA GLY A 423 4.56 16.63 26.36
C GLY A 423 3.80 16.88 25.05
N GLY A 424 3.58 18.13 24.65
CA GLY A 424 2.98 18.50 23.37
C GLY A 424 3.90 18.16 22.19
N LEU A 425 3.30 17.96 21.02
CA LEU A 425 4.03 17.58 19.80
C LEU A 425 4.76 18.78 19.20
N GLN A 426 5.98 18.56 18.74
CA GLN A 426 6.74 19.51 17.92
C GLN A 426 6.62 19.09 16.46
N LEU A 427 6.29 20.03 15.56
CA LEU A 427 6.15 19.75 14.15
C LEU A 427 7.46 20.02 13.38
N GLY A 428 7.75 19.16 12.42
CA GLY A 428 8.82 19.33 11.45
C GLY A 428 8.41 20.24 10.29
N SER A 429 9.35 20.49 9.39
CA SER A 429 9.11 21.29 8.18
C SER A 429 8.15 20.63 7.18
N ASP A 430 7.91 19.32 7.30
CA ASP A 430 6.95 18.52 6.52
C ASP A 430 5.52 18.55 7.13
N GLY A 431 5.30 19.31 8.21
CA GLY A 431 4.03 19.38 8.93
C GLY A 431 3.74 18.21 9.85
N ALA A 432 4.61 17.20 9.89
CA ALA A 432 4.45 16.02 10.76
C ALA A 432 5.17 16.22 12.11
N ALA A 433 4.78 15.44 13.12
CA ALA A 433 5.38 15.51 14.44
C ALA A 433 6.76 14.83 14.48
N LEU A 434 7.72 15.44 15.18
CA LEU A 434 9.07 14.91 15.36
C LEU A 434 9.07 13.66 16.25
N ILE A 435 9.83 12.65 15.84
CA ILE A 435 10.09 11.47 16.68
C ILE A 435 11.21 11.82 17.65
N LEU A 436 10.87 11.76 18.94
CA LEU A 436 11.82 11.99 20.03
C LEU A 436 11.99 10.68 20.79
N GLU A 437 13.18 10.06 20.66
CA GLU A 437 13.54 8.85 21.39
C GLU A 437 14.27 9.20 22.69
N ASP A 438 14.01 8.43 23.74
CA ASP A 438 14.77 8.45 25.00
C ASP A 438 15.26 9.82 25.43
N LEU A 439 14.36 10.74 25.69
CA LEU A 439 14.71 12.10 26.13
C LEU A 439 15.39 12.16 27.53
N GLY A 440 15.97 11.04 27.96
CA GLY A 440 17.08 10.95 28.91
C GLY A 440 16.78 11.17 30.37
N LYS A 441 15.58 11.50 30.79
CA LYS A 441 15.12 11.51 32.19
C LYS A 441 13.60 11.43 32.25
N ASN A 442 13.11 10.40 32.93
CA ASN A 442 11.74 10.29 33.42
C ASN A 442 10.65 10.71 32.43
N ASP A 443 10.09 9.70 31.76
CA ASP A 443 8.70 9.75 31.34
C ASP A 443 8.28 10.85 30.36
N ASN A 444 9.12 11.16 29.37
CA ASN A 444 8.73 12.06 28.29
C ASN A 444 7.74 11.37 27.35
N TRP A 445 6.51 11.27 27.83
CA TRP A 445 5.37 10.84 27.07
C TRP A 445 4.89 11.98 26.17
N LEU A 446 4.67 11.68 24.91
CA LEU A 446 4.06 12.60 23.95
C LEU A 446 2.54 12.49 24.06
N ASN A 447 1.87 13.61 24.27
CA ASN A 447 0.41 13.68 24.31
C ASN A 447 -0.12 13.66 22.88
N LEU A 448 -1.01 12.72 22.56
CA LEU A 448 -1.78 12.77 21.33
C LEU A 448 -3.01 13.67 21.55
N GLU A 449 -4.05 13.10 22.12
CA GLU A 449 -5.28 13.82 22.53
C GLU A 449 -6.05 12.96 23.55
N ASP A 450 -7.05 13.52 24.20
CA ASP A 450 -7.99 12.82 25.10
C ASP A 450 -7.32 11.91 26.15
N GLY A 451 -6.12 12.27 26.60
CA GLY A 451 -5.34 11.52 27.58
C GLY A 451 -4.55 10.35 27.00
N VAL A 452 -4.59 10.09 25.70
CA VAL A 452 -3.73 9.08 25.06
C VAL A 452 -2.31 9.62 24.94
N GLN A 453 -1.34 8.83 25.42
CA GLN A 453 0.09 9.15 25.38
C GLN A 453 0.89 8.06 24.71
N ILE A 454 1.96 8.45 24.03
CA ILE A 454 2.91 7.54 23.37
C ILE A 454 4.36 7.87 23.74
N GLN A 455 5.24 6.87 23.61
CA GLN A 455 6.68 7.05 23.80
C GLN A 455 7.44 6.19 22.80
N PHE A 456 8.26 6.81 21.95
CA PHE A 456 9.18 6.08 21.06
C PHE A 456 10.40 5.60 21.84
N GLN A 457 10.84 4.39 21.54
CA GLN A 457 11.95 3.75 22.23
C GLN A 457 12.94 3.12 21.26
N LYS A 458 14.22 3.23 21.63
CA LYS A 458 15.29 2.55 20.90
C LYS A 458 15.17 1.04 21.00
N PRO A 459 15.64 0.30 19.99
CA PRO A 459 15.78 -1.14 20.06
C PRO A 459 16.65 -1.57 21.23
N LYS A 460 16.35 -2.75 21.81
CA LYS A 460 17.14 -3.30 22.92
C LYS A 460 18.62 -3.55 22.57
N SER A 461 18.95 -3.63 21.27
CA SER A 461 20.31 -3.81 20.76
C SER A 461 21.24 -2.63 21.01
N GLY A 462 20.71 -1.45 21.38
CA GLY A 462 21.49 -0.20 21.51
C GLY A 462 21.90 0.43 20.18
N GLN A 463 21.52 -0.14 19.06
CA GLN A 463 21.70 0.47 17.74
C GLN A 463 20.74 1.66 17.55
N ALA A 464 21.05 2.57 16.63
CA ALA A 464 20.12 3.62 16.24
C ALA A 464 18.86 3.00 15.63
N SER A 465 17.70 3.55 15.95
CA SER A 465 16.45 3.10 15.35
C SER A 465 16.41 3.42 13.86
N GLU A 466 15.88 2.50 13.08
CA GLU A 466 15.53 2.72 11.68
C GLU A 466 14.01 2.77 11.55
N TYR A 467 13.48 3.93 11.20
CA TYR A 467 12.07 4.15 10.92
C TYR A 467 11.83 4.08 9.42
N ARG A 468 10.75 3.41 9.00
CA ARG A 468 10.34 3.35 7.59
C ARG A 468 9.03 4.10 7.43
N THR A 469 8.93 4.91 6.41
CA THR A 469 7.67 5.56 5.99
C THR A 469 6.57 4.52 5.88
N GLY A 470 5.39 4.80 6.47
CA GLY A 470 4.24 3.91 6.46
C GLY A 470 4.19 2.85 7.57
N ASP A 471 5.29 2.63 8.33
CA ASP A 471 5.23 1.80 9.55
C ASP A 471 4.24 2.42 10.54
N TYR A 472 3.45 1.60 11.23
CA TYR A 472 2.39 2.11 12.11
C TYR A 472 2.14 1.23 13.33
N TRP A 473 1.49 1.83 14.33
CA TRP A 473 0.96 1.17 15.54
C TRP A 473 -0.51 1.51 15.69
N LEU A 474 -1.29 0.54 16.18
CA LEU A 474 -2.70 0.70 16.51
C LEU A 474 -2.88 0.71 18.02
N ILE A 475 -3.66 1.68 18.52
CA ILE A 475 -3.94 1.88 19.94
C ILE A 475 -5.45 1.96 20.10
N SER A 476 -6.05 0.91 20.64
CA SER A 476 -7.50 0.88 20.90
C SER A 476 -7.82 1.59 22.21
N ALA A 477 -8.46 2.76 22.16
CA ALA A 477 -8.91 3.51 23.33
C ALA A 477 -10.37 3.16 23.67
N ARG A 478 -10.67 2.96 24.96
CA ARG A 478 -11.95 2.46 25.45
C ARG A 478 -12.54 3.38 26.53
N THR A 479 -13.73 3.90 26.26
CA THR A 479 -14.44 4.78 27.21
C THR A 479 -14.85 4.04 28.48
N ALA A 480 -15.28 2.77 28.36
CA ALA A 480 -15.75 1.99 29.50
C ALA A 480 -14.67 1.72 30.55
N THR A 481 -13.42 1.62 30.14
CA THR A 481 -12.29 1.41 31.07
C THR A 481 -11.51 2.69 31.35
N GLY A 482 -11.71 3.75 30.56
CA GLY A 482 -10.90 4.95 30.61
C GLY A 482 -9.42 4.68 30.27
N ASP A 483 -9.10 3.59 29.55
CA ASP A 483 -7.72 3.15 29.27
C ASP A 483 -7.57 2.76 27.78
N VAL A 484 -6.35 2.49 27.39
CA VAL A 484 -6.00 1.92 26.08
C VAL A 484 -5.72 0.44 26.19
N GLU A 485 -6.17 -0.34 25.20
CA GLU A 485 -5.82 -1.75 25.07
C GLU A 485 -4.37 -1.86 24.53
N TRP A 486 -3.41 -1.88 25.46
CA TRP A 486 -1.99 -2.01 25.15
C TRP A 486 -1.35 -3.07 26.02
N PRO A 487 -0.42 -3.89 25.50
CA PRO A 487 0.23 -4.92 26.30
C PRO A 487 1.06 -4.30 27.43
N LYS A 488 0.92 -4.86 28.65
CA LYS A 488 1.59 -4.40 29.86
C LYS A 488 2.37 -5.55 30.50
N GLU A 489 3.50 -5.23 31.14
CA GLU A 489 4.31 -6.16 31.94
C GLU A 489 4.54 -5.59 33.34
N LYS A 490 4.91 -6.43 34.29
CA LYS A 490 5.27 -5.96 35.63
C LYS A 490 6.73 -5.51 35.64
N ASP A 491 6.97 -4.32 36.16
CA ASP A 491 8.31 -3.82 36.44
C ASP A 491 8.92 -4.49 37.66
N SER A 492 10.14 -4.11 38.05
CA SER A 492 10.84 -4.62 39.22
C SER A 492 10.14 -4.29 40.55
N HIS A 493 9.19 -3.35 40.56
CA HIS A 493 8.41 -2.93 41.72
C HIS A 493 7.00 -3.55 41.73
N GLY A 494 6.65 -4.33 40.68
CA GLY A 494 5.35 -4.97 40.54
C GLY A 494 4.28 -4.11 39.87
N ASN A 495 4.59 -2.89 39.40
CA ASN A 495 3.68 -2.02 38.69
C ASN A 495 3.50 -2.51 37.24
N LEU A 496 2.29 -2.34 36.70
CA LEU A 496 2.02 -2.63 35.31
C LEU A 496 2.50 -1.48 34.44
N VAL A 497 3.50 -1.73 33.60
CA VAL A 497 4.06 -0.76 32.66
C VAL A 497 3.83 -1.20 31.22
N PRO A 498 3.58 -0.26 30.26
CA PRO A 498 3.36 -0.63 28.87
C PRO A 498 4.64 -1.20 28.24
N ILE A 499 4.46 -2.26 27.45
CA ILE A 499 5.55 -2.91 26.70
C ILE A 499 5.84 -2.11 25.42
N ALA A 500 7.13 -1.88 25.15
CA ALA A 500 7.54 -1.34 23.86
C ALA A 500 7.42 -2.43 22.79
N LYS A 501 6.52 -2.26 21.80
CA LYS A 501 6.34 -3.20 20.69
C LYS A 501 6.85 -2.64 19.36
N PRO A 502 7.27 -3.51 18.42
CA PRO A 502 7.59 -3.11 17.05
C PRO A 502 6.31 -2.62 16.33
N PRO A 503 6.42 -2.01 15.13
CA PRO A 503 5.26 -1.63 14.33
C PRO A 503 4.33 -2.82 14.03
N ASP A 504 3.03 -2.56 13.96
CA ASP A 504 2.00 -3.54 13.58
C ASP A 504 1.96 -3.82 12.06
N GLY A 505 2.65 -3.02 11.28
CA GLY A 505 2.79 -3.13 9.81
C GLY A 505 3.52 -1.88 9.26
N VAL A 506 3.71 -1.73 7.95
CA VAL A 506 3.24 -2.63 6.89
C VAL A 506 4.15 -3.87 6.84
N THR A 507 3.57 -5.07 6.69
CA THR A 507 4.34 -6.30 6.55
C THR A 507 4.60 -6.55 5.07
N HIS A 508 5.87 -6.61 4.69
CA HIS A 508 6.31 -6.95 3.36
C HIS A 508 6.92 -8.35 3.35
N HIS A 509 6.67 -9.08 2.27
CA HIS A 509 7.20 -10.42 2.03
C HIS A 509 8.00 -10.39 0.74
N TYR A 510 9.17 -11.04 0.72
CA TYR A 510 10.10 -10.95 -0.42
C TYR A 510 10.40 -12.33 -0.99
N ALA A 511 10.56 -12.39 -2.32
CA ALA A 511 11.03 -13.58 -3.00
C ALA A 511 12.02 -13.22 -4.12
N PRO A 512 13.18 -13.89 -4.22
CA PRO A 512 14.08 -13.68 -5.34
C PRO A 512 13.47 -14.27 -6.63
N LEU A 513 13.59 -13.55 -7.74
CA LEU A 513 13.06 -13.99 -9.03
C LEU A 513 14.15 -14.32 -10.03
N TRP A 514 15.12 -13.43 -10.22
CA TRP A 514 16.10 -13.56 -11.30
C TRP A 514 17.34 -12.71 -11.06
N ILE A 515 18.49 -13.14 -11.61
CA ILE A 515 19.64 -12.24 -11.78
C ILE A 515 19.61 -11.74 -13.23
N VAL A 516 19.32 -10.45 -13.39
CA VAL A 516 19.19 -9.77 -14.69
C VAL A 516 20.47 -9.00 -14.96
N SER A 517 21.03 -9.13 -16.16
CA SER A 517 22.18 -8.31 -16.59
C SER A 517 21.75 -7.37 -17.70
N VAL A 518 22.14 -6.12 -17.58
CA VAL A 518 21.92 -5.09 -18.60
C VAL A 518 23.29 -4.71 -19.16
N ASP A 519 23.47 -4.83 -20.47
CA ASP A 519 24.73 -4.49 -21.11
C ASP A 519 24.84 -2.99 -21.46
N ALA A 520 26.01 -2.56 -21.89
CA ALA A 520 26.26 -1.17 -22.26
C ALA A 520 25.45 -0.68 -23.48
N ASN A 521 24.84 -1.58 -24.25
CA ASN A 521 23.96 -1.27 -25.37
C ASN A 521 22.48 -1.28 -24.96
N GLY A 522 22.20 -1.55 -23.69
CA GLY A 522 20.86 -1.62 -23.17
C GLY A 522 20.13 -2.95 -23.42
N ALA A 523 20.84 -3.99 -23.86
CA ALA A 523 20.22 -5.30 -23.98
C ALA A 523 20.10 -5.96 -22.61
N VAL A 524 18.88 -6.35 -22.25
CA VAL A 524 18.61 -7.08 -21.02
C VAL A 524 18.80 -8.57 -21.29
N THR A 525 19.70 -9.20 -20.54
CA THR A 525 19.94 -10.63 -20.60
C THR A 525 19.39 -11.31 -19.36
N ALA A 526 18.43 -12.21 -19.56
CA ALA A 526 17.88 -13.10 -18.53
C ALA A 526 18.23 -14.54 -18.90
N ASP A 527 19.40 -15.02 -18.48
CA ASP A 527 19.82 -16.40 -18.71
C ASP A 527 19.05 -17.35 -17.79
N SER A 528 18.53 -18.45 -18.30
CA SER A 528 17.76 -19.44 -17.55
C SER A 528 18.49 -20.03 -16.34
N LYS A 529 19.83 -20.05 -16.35
CA LYS A 529 20.65 -20.45 -15.19
C LYS A 529 20.57 -19.46 -14.01
N ASN A 530 20.10 -18.24 -14.26
CA ASN A 530 19.89 -17.18 -13.29
C ASN A 530 18.44 -17.09 -12.79
N ASP A 531 17.59 -18.07 -13.16
CA ASP A 531 16.21 -18.22 -12.65
C ASP A 531 16.24 -18.65 -11.18
N CYS A 532 15.85 -17.73 -10.30
CA CYS A 532 15.81 -17.94 -8.86
C CYS A 532 14.46 -18.49 -8.37
N ARG A 533 13.48 -18.59 -9.27
CA ARG A 533 12.14 -19.06 -8.91
C ARG A 533 12.18 -20.56 -8.59
N ARG A 534 11.42 -20.93 -7.57
CA ARG A 534 11.21 -22.34 -7.23
C ARG A 534 9.97 -22.85 -7.95
N LYS A 535 10.11 -23.96 -8.68
CA LYS A 535 9.00 -24.63 -9.39
C LYS A 535 8.58 -25.88 -8.62
N ILE A 536 7.29 -25.98 -8.30
CA ILE A 536 6.73 -27.02 -7.43
C ILE A 536 5.95 -27.99 -8.28
N LYS A 537 6.24 -29.28 -8.12
CA LYS A 537 5.45 -30.36 -8.70
C LYS A 537 4.16 -30.55 -7.90
N GLN A 538 3.09 -30.88 -8.60
CA GLN A 538 1.86 -31.31 -7.96
C GLN A 538 2.08 -32.65 -7.24
N LEU A 539 1.39 -32.85 -6.12
CA LEU A 539 1.63 -34.02 -5.26
C LEU A 539 1.26 -35.37 -5.90
N TRP A 540 0.48 -35.37 -7.00
CA TRP A 540 0.03 -36.59 -7.68
C TRP A 540 0.74 -36.85 -9.02
N GLU A 541 1.74 -36.10 -9.38
CA GLU A 541 2.69 -36.38 -10.46
C GLU A 541 3.94 -37.09 -9.89
#